data_7daf308c1a00ca504264637c8f6413d1
#
_entry.id   7daf308c1a00ca504264637c8f6413d1
#
_cell.length_a   1.000
_cell.length_b   1.000
_cell.length_c   1.000
_cell.angle_alpha   90.00
_cell.angle_beta   90.00
_cell.angle_gamma   90.00
#
_symmetry.space_group_name_H-M   'P 1'
#
loop_
_entity.id
_entity.type
_entity.pdbx_description
1 polymer ?
#
loop_
_entity_poly.entity_id
_entity_poly.type
_entity_poly.pdbx_seq_one_letter_code
_entity_poly.pdbx_strand_id
1 'polypeptide(L)'
;MVMKYRKDKRTKNLTLRDIHAGDWVQVWSEQTERYSPPLKIIQICDDGTIYLVTSDEERCTPWEEDIKNVDALPITEDVLLGFGFEKSGNFYWFKNSVFAIDRQLGVMDIIYTDKYGESQKLENVEYMHELQQALYDERDFIETFEPEWKGVDKHYS
;
A
#
# COMPACT_ATOMS: atom_id res chain seq x y z
N MET A 1 22.89 -11.98 -17.45
CA MET A 1 21.79 -12.92 -17.14
C MET A 1 21.25 -12.73 -15.75
N VAL A 2 22.09 -12.94 -14.77
CA VAL A 2 21.65 -12.80 -13.37
C VAL A 2 21.16 -11.39 -13.05
N MET A 3 21.81 -10.39 -13.57
CA MET A 3 21.44 -8.99 -13.38
C MET A 3 20.04 -8.69 -13.90
N LYS A 4 19.68 -9.31 -15.02
CA LYS A 4 18.36 -9.11 -15.60
C LYS A 4 17.26 -9.63 -14.70
N TYR A 5 17.49 -10.79 -14.05
CA TYR A 5 16.50 -11.35 -13.14
C TYR A 5 16.33 -10.50 -11.88
N ARG A 6 17.42 -9.87 -11.43
CA ARG A 6 17.35 -8.97 -10.28
C ARG A 6 16.44 -7.78 -10.55
N LYS A 7 16.58 -7.19 -11.74
CA LYS A 7 15.72 -6.06 -12.11
C LYS A 7 14.25 -6.47 -12.15
N ASP A 8 13.98 -7.69 -12.65
CA ASP A 8 12.62 -8.17 -12.78
C ASP A 8 11.96 -8.43 -11.42
N LYS A 9 12.74 -8.56 -10.36
CA LYS A 9 12.20 -8.77 -9.02
C LYS A 9 11.70 -7.50 -8.36
N ARG A 10 12.16 -6.36 -8.82
CA ARG A 10 11.71 -5.10 -8.24
C ARG A 10 10.39 -4.67 -8.85
N THR A 11 9.56 -4.06 -8.01
CA THR A 11 8.32 -3.46 -8.48
C THR A 11 8.65 -2.08 -9.06
N LYS A 12 7.91 -1.07 -8.75
CA LYS A 12 8.13 0.25 -9.29
C LYS A 12 8.90 1.09 -8.27
N ASN A 13 10.10 1.56 -8.63
CA ASN A 13 10.83 2.49 -7.78
C ASN A 13 10.12 3.83 -7.77
N LEU A 14 9.89 4.35 -6.57
CA LEU A 14 9.15 5.60 -6.38
C LEU A 14 10.09 6.80 -6.35
N THR A 15 9.55 7.94 -6.75
CA THR A 15 10.26 9.21 -6.66
C THR A 15 9.63 10.06 -5.56
N LEU A 16 10.29 11.15 -5.19
CA LEU A 16 9.74 12.04 -4.17
C LEU A 16 8.38 12.62 -4.56
N ARG A 17 8.08 12.67 -5.85
CA ARG A 17 6.80 13.19 -6.34
C ARG A 17 5.67 12.19 -6.22
N ASP A 18 6.01 10.91 -6.11
CA ASP A 18 5.00 9.85 -6.08
C ASP A 18 4.43 9.60 -4.69
N ILE A 19 5.09 10.09 -3.66
CA ILE A 19 4.81 9.67 -2.29
C ILE A 19 4.33 10.81 -1.40
N HIS A 20 3.56 10.44 -0.37
CA HIS A 20 3.10 11.34 0.68
C HIS A 20 3.34 10.67 2.04
N ALA A 21 3.47 11.47 3.07
CA ALA A 21 3.50 10.92 4.42
C ALA A 21 2.19 10.18 4.67
N GLY A 22 2.29 9.00 5.25
CA GLY A 22 1.15 8.12 5.44
C GLY A 22 1.03 7.00 4.43
N ASP A 23 1.75 7.10 3.31
CA ASP A 23 1.72 6.05 2.28
C ASP A 23 2.45 4.80 2.75
N TRP A 24 1.90 3.64 2.36
CA TRP A 24 2.52 2.35 2.61
C TRP A 24 3.30 1.91 1.37
N VAL A 25 4.56 1.56 1.59
CA VAL A 25 5.50 1.19 0.53
C VAL A 25 6.33 0.00 1.02
N GLN A 26 7.29 -0.42 0.22
CA GLN A 26 8.25 -1.44 0.64
C GLN A 26 9.66 -0.97 0.28
N VAL A 27 10.64 -1.50 0.99
CA VAL A 27 12.04 -1.13 0.80
C VAL A 27 12.81 -2.33 0.23
N TRP A 28 13.53 -2.08 -0.84
CA TRP A 28 14.35 -3.10 -1.48
C TRP A 28 15.74 -3.15 -0.85
N SER A 29 16.22 -4.36 -0.56
CA SER A 29 17.58 -4.58 -0.09
C SER A 29 18.42 -5.22 -1.18
N GLU A 30 19.43 -4.50 -1.65
CA GLU A 30 20.36 -5.05 -2.65
C GLU A 30 21.14 -6.22 -2.10
N GLN A 31 21.44 -6.20 -0.82
CA GLN A 31 22.24 -7.24 -0.20
C GLN A 31 21.51 -8.59 -0.16
N THR A 32 20.23 -8.57 0.18
CA THR A 32 19.46 -9.80 0.31
C THR A 32 18.57 -10.06 -0.89
N GLU A 33 18.43 -9.10 -1.79
CA GLU A 33 17.53 -9.15 -2.93
C GLU A 33 16.10 -9.48 -2.51
N ARG A 34 15.68 -8.84 -1.45
CA ARG A 34 14.34 -9.01 -0.87
C ARG A 34 13.75 -7.69 -0.45
N TYR A 35 12.44 -7.69 -0.36
CA TYR A 35 11.71 -6.54 0.15
C TYR A 35 11.50 -6.63 1.64
N SER A 36 11.41 -5.47 2.27
CA SER A 36 10.95 -5.36 3.63
C SER A 36 9.45 -5.72 3.69
N PRO A 37 8.92 -5.95 4.89
CA PRO A 37 7.47 -5.89 5.07
C PRO A 37 6.97 -4.51 4.68
N PRO A 38 5.65 -4.34 4.50
CA PRO A 38 5.11 -3.00 4.26
C PRO A 38 5.54 -2.03 5.36
N LEU A 39 5.92 -0.83 4.93
CA LEU A 39 6.38 0.23 5.82
C LEU A 39 5.62 1.50 5.51
N LYS A 40 5.29 2.26 6.55
CA LYS A 40 4.55 3.50 6.41
C LYS A 40 5.50 4.69 6.45
N ILE A 41 5.38 5.56 5.46
CA ILE A 41 6.20 6.77 5.39
C ILE A 41 5.71 7.78 6.43
N ILE A 42 6.63 8.25 7.27
CA ILE A 42 6.30 9.26 8.27
C ILE A 42 6.98 10.61 8.00
N GLN A 43 8.05 10.61 7.24
CA GLN A 43 8.74 11.85 6.92
C GLN A 43 9.48 11.72 5.60
N ILE A 44 9.42 12.77 4.80
CA ILE A 44 10.08 12.84 3.50
C ILE A 44 10.98 14.06 3.51
N CYS A 45 12.27 13.84 3.25
CA CYS A 45 13.26 14.91 3.23
C CYS A 45 13.62 15.27 1.79
N ASP A 46 13.94 16.53 1.57
CA ASP A 46 14.25 17.05 0.22
C ASP A 46 15.47 16.41 -0.41
N ASP A 47 16.36 15.88 0.42
CA ASP A 47 17.59 15.24 -0.08
C ASP A 47 17.38 13.79 -0.50
N GLY A 48 16.16 13.29 -0.40
CA GLY A 48 15.85 11.91 -0.77
C GLY A 48 15.85 10.93 0.39
N THR A 49 16.03 11.42 1.62
CA THR A 49 15.97 10.56 2.81
C THR A 49 14.51 10.38 3.23
N ILE A 50 14.12 9.14 3.45
CA ILE A 50 12.75 8.78 3.83
C ILE A 50 12.79 8.05 5.17
N TYR A 51 11.91 8.45 6.08
CA TYR A 51 11.75 7.77 7.36
C TYR A 51 10.45 6.98 7.36
N LEU A 52 10.55 5.71 7.78
CA LEU A 52 9.44 4.78 7.70
C LEU A 52 9.30 4.00 9.01
N VAL A 53 8.08 3.54 9.28
CA VAL A 53 7.82 2.72 10.47
C VAL A 53 6.97 1.51 10.08
N THR A 54 7.04 0.46 10.91
CA THR A 54 6.22 -0.74 10.70
C THR A 54 4.81 -0.56 11.25
N SER A 55 4.65 0.33 12.22
CA SER A 55 3.34 0.64 12.81
C SER A 55 3.41 2.02 13.44
N ASP A 56 2.26 2.53 13.87
CA ASP A 56 2.18 3.83 14.55
C ASP A 56 2.46 3.73 16.05
N GLU A 57 2.90 2.58 16.53
CA GLU A 57 3.24 2.42 17.94
C GLU A 57 4.44 3.30 18.32
N GLU A 58 4.35 3.93 19.48
CA GLU A 58 5.40 4.82 19.97
C GLU A 58 6.76 4.15 20.10
N ARG A 59 6.77 2.84 20.23
CA ARG A 59 8.02 2.08 20.42
C ARG A 59 8.75 1.80 19.12
N CYS A 60 8.13 2.05 17.99
CA CYS A 60 8.76 1.81 16.70
C CYS A 60 9.88 2.81 16.45
N THR A 61 11.07 2.28 16.19
CA THR A 61 12.19 3.11 15.76
C THR A 61 12.06 3.29 14.25
N PRO A 62 12.03 4.52 13.77
CA PRO A 62 11.92 4.74 12.32
C PRO A 62 13.13 4.18 11.57
N TRP A 63 12.85 3.64 10.39
CA TRP A 63 13.90 3.24 9.45
C TRP A 63 14.26 4.45 8.63
N GLU A 64 15.54 4.63 8.39
CA GLU A 64 16.02 5.69 7.51
C GLU A 64 16.47 5.06 6.20
N GLU A 65 15.89 5.49 5.09
CA GLU A 65 16.18 4.93 3.77
C GLU A 65 16.35 6.02 2.73
N ASP A 66 17.07 5.67 1.67
CA ASP A 66 17.19 6.53 0.50
C ASP A 66 16.04 6.21 -0.46
N ILE A 67 15.46 7.24 -1.06
CA ILE A 67 14.33 7.07 -1.98
C ILE A 67 14.62 6.06 -3.09
N LYS A 68 15.89 5.88 -3.48
CA LYS A 68 16.24 4.92 -4.53
C LYS A 68 15.91 3.49 -4.15
N ASN A 69 15.74 3.20 -2.85
CA ASN A 69 15.40 1.87 -2.36
C ASN A 69 13.92 1.74 -2.02
N VAL A 70 13.14 2.79 -2.19
CA VAL A 70 11.72 2.79 -1.85
C VAL A 70 10.92 2.43 -3.08
N ASP A 71 10.24 1.31 -3.03
CA ASP A 71 9.47 0.79 -4.15
C ASP A 71 7.99 0.70 -3.80
N ALA A 72 7.17 0.76 -4.85
CA ALA A 72 5.72 0.65 -4.69
C ALA A 72 5.34 -0.72 -4.16
N LEU A 73 4.36 -0.75 -3.26
CA LEU A 73 3.83 -1.97 -2.68
C LEU A 73 2.66 -2.45 -3.54
N PRO A 74 2.80 -3.57 -4.26
CA PRO A 74 1.71 -4.05 -5.12
C PRO A 74 0.52 -4.48 -4.29
N ILE A 75 -0.67 -4.27 -4.82
CA ILE A 75 -1.88 -4.74 -4.17
C ILE A 75 -2.11 -6.18 -4.59
N THR A 76 -1.89 -7.08 -3.64
CA THR A 76 -2.12 -8.51 -3.80
C THR A 76 -3.14 -8.94 -2.75
N GLU A 77 -3.60 -10.18 -2.84
CA GLU A 77 -4.51 -10.70 -1.82
C GLU A 77 -3.88 -10.65 -0.44
N ASP A 78 -2.62 -11.09 -0.34
CA ASP A 78 -1.92 -11.07 0.95
C ASP A 78 -1.78 -9.66 1.52
N VAL A 79 -1.51 -8.69 0.66
CA VAL A 79 -1.39 -7.31 1.08
C VAL A 79 -2.74 -6.78 1.58
N LEU A 80 -3.81 -7.05 0.83
CA LEU A 80 -5.15 -6.60 1.23
C LEU A 80 -5.55 -7.21 2.57
N LEU A 81 -5.37 -8.53 2.70
CA LEU A 81 -5.71 -9.20 3.95
C LEU A 81 -4.84 -8.70 5.11
N GLY A 82 -3.57 -8.44 4.85
CA GLY A 82 -2.66 -7.92 5.86
C GLY A 82 -3.04 -6.52 6.35
N PHE A 83 -3.73 -5.74 5.51
CA PHE A 83 -4.25 -4.43 5.91
C PHE A 83 -5.66 -4.49 6.50
N GLY A 84 -6.20 -5.68 6.67
CA GLY A 84 -7.49 -5.83 7.32
C GLY A 84 -8.69 -5.85 6.40
N PHE A 85 -8.45 -5.98 5.09
CA PHE A 85 -9.56 -6.16 4.16
C PHE A 85 -10.16 -7.54 4.34
N GLU A 86 -11.47 -7.63 4.17
CA GLU A 86 -12.19 -8.90 4.25
C GLU A 86 -12.57 -9.34 2.85
N LYS A 87 -12.30 -10.60 2.54
CA LYS A 87 -12.62 -11.15 1.24
C LYS A 87 -14.04 -11.71 1.22
N SER A 88 -14.80 -11.36 0.20
CA SER A 88 -16.12 -11.91 -0.04
C SER A 88 -16.29 -12.13 -1.54
N GLY A 89 -16.22 -13.39 -1.97
CA GLY A 89 -16.24 -13.71 -3.39
C GLY A 89 -15.05 -13.10 -4.10
N ASN A 90 -15.30 -12.27 -5.09
CA ASN A 90 -14.25 -11.57 -5.84
C ASN A 90 -13.97 -10.17 -5.30
N PHE A 91 -14.62 -9.81 -4.20
CA PHE A 91 -14.49 -8.47 -3.63
C PHE A 91 -13.70 -8.51 -2.34
N TYR A 92 -13.06 -7.37 -2.03
CA TYR A 92 -12.32 -7.17 -0.80
C TYR A 92 -12.86 -5.91 -0.14
N TRP A 93 -13.36 -6.05 1.07
CA TRP A 93 -14.00 -4.97 1.82
C TRP A 93 -13.09 -4.49 2.94
N PHE A 94 -13.03 -3.20 3.14
CA PHE A 94 -12.23 -2.65 4.22
C PHE A 94 -13.11 -2.30 5.41
N LYS A 95 -13.13 -3.21 6.41
CA LYS A 95 -13.88 -3.00 7.66
C LYS A 95 -15.30 -2.53 7.40
N ASN A 96 -15.63 -1.37 7.97
CA ASN A 96 -16.97 -0.78 7.83
C ASN A 96 -17.03 0.25 6.70
N SER A 97 -15.98 0.37 5.94
CA SER A 97 -15.97 1.30 4.81
C SER A 97 -16.88 0.82 3.70
N VAL A 98 -17.40 1.77 2.96
CA VAL A 98 -18.40 1.52 1.95
C VAL A 98 -17.79 1.37 0.54
N PHE A 99 -16.62 0.79 0.46
CA PHE A 99 -15.97 0.51 -0.82
C PHE A 99 -15.43 -0.90 -0.86
N ALA A 100 -15.21 -1.40 -2.05
CA ALA A 100 -14.66 -2.72 -2.28
C ALA A 100 -13.62 -2.68 -3.40
N ILE A 101 -12.77 -3.68 -3.45
CA ILE A 101 -11.78 -3.82 -4.50
C ILE A 101 -12.17 -5.05 -5.32
N ASP A 102 -12.40 -4.83 -6.62
CA ASP A 102 -12.75 -5.89 -7.54
C ASP A 102 -11.50 -6.26 -8.36
N ARG A 103 -11.10 -7.52 -8.27
CA ARG A 103 -9.92 -8.00 -8.97
C ARG A 103 -10.26 -9.06 -9.99
N GLN A 104 -11.18 -8.75 -10.87
CA GLN A 104 -11.56 -9.67 -11.93
C GLN A 104 -10.63 -9.56 -13.13
N LEU A 105 -10.34 -10.69 -13.75
CA LEU A 105 -9.57 -10.74 -15.00
C LEU A 105 -8.19 -10.06 -14.93
N GLY A 106 -7.57 -10.07 -13.75
CA GLY A 106 -6.26 -9.44 -13.58
C GLY A 106 -6.28 -7.93 -13.56
N VAL A 107 -7.45 -7.33 -13.72
CA VAL A 107 -7.63 -5.89 -13.61
C VAL A 107 -8.16 -5.59 -12.22
N MET A 108 -7.66 -4.53 -11.62
CA MET A 108 -8.13 -4.12 -10.32
C MET A 108 -8.88 -2.80 -10.44
N ASP A 109 -10.13 -2.83 -10.00
CA ASP A 109 -10.97 -1.66 -9.92
C ASP A 109 -11.36 -1.45 -8.46
N ILE A 110 -11.38 -0.20 -8.06
CA ILE A 110 -11.85 0.15 -6.72
C ILE A 110 -13.25 0.67 -6.86
N ILE A 111 -14.16 0.04 -6.13
CA ILE A 111 -15.56 0.43 -6.11
C ILE A 111 -15.87 0.95 -4.73
N TYR A 112 -16.37 2.15 -4.63
CA TYR A 112 -16.80 2.67 -3.36
C TYR A 112 -18.22 3.20 -3.44
N THR A 113 -18.91 3.17 -2.31
CA THR A 113 -20.28 3.65 -2.23
C THR A 113 -20.29 4.88 -1.32
N ASP A 114 -20.84 5.98 -1.82
CA ASP A 114 -20.88 7.22 -1.06
C ASP A 114 -22.00 7.19 -0.02
N LYS A 115 -22.14 8.27 0.72
CA LYS A 115 -23.14 8.36 1.79
C LYS A 115 -24.57 8.36 1.27
N TYR A 116 -24.76 8.57 -0.02
CA TYR A 116 -26.09 8.55 -0.65
C TYR A 116 -26.41 7.19 -1.27
N GLY A 117 -25.52 6.22 -1.14
CA GLY A 117 -25.73 4.90 -1.69
C GLY A 117 -25.30 4.74 -3.15
N GLU A 118 -24.68 5.74 -3.72
CA GLU A 118 -24.18 5.66 -5.08
C GLU A 118 -22.78 5.08 -5.14
N SER A 119 -22.59 4.12 -6.03
CA SER A 119 -21.29 3.45 -6.21
C SER A 119 -20.51 4.09 -7.34
N GLN A 120 -19.22 4.27 -7.12
CA GLN A 120 -18.30 4.81 -8.10
C GLN A 120 -17.13 3.87 -8.27
N LYS A 121 -16.52 3.91 -9.43
CA LYS A 121 -15.42 3.05 -9.79
C LYS A 121 -14.19 3.89 -10.05
N LEU A 122 -13.08 3.54 -9.35
CA LEU A 122 -11.78 4.17 -9.57
C LEU A 122 -10.92 3.21 -10.37
N GLU A 123 -10.30 3.70 -11.43
CA GLU A 123 -9.52 2.88 -12.33
C GLU A 123 -8.02 3.13 -12.20
N ASN A 124 -7.22 2.19 -12.71
CA ASN A 124 -5.78 2.34 -12.85
C ASN A 124 -5.02 2.41 -11.53
N VAL A 125 -5.48 1.67 -10.54
CA VAL A 125 -4.77 1.57 -9.27
C VAL A 125 -4.14 0.18 -9.18
N GLU A 126 -2.80 0.15 -9.06
CA GLU A 126 -2.04 -1.09 -8.96
C GLU A 126 -1.29 -1.22 -7.65
N TYR A 127 -0.99 -0.09 -7.02
CA TYR A 127 -0.13 -0.05 -5.85
C TYR A 127 -0.84 0.59 -4.67
N MET A 128 -0.41 0.19 -3.47
CA MET A 128 -1.07 0.63 -2.25
C MET A 128 -1.08 2.15 -2.07
N HIS A 129 0.03 2.82 -2.39
CA HIS A 129 0.08 4.28 -2.27
C HIS A 129 -0.90 4.96 -3.22
N GLU A 130 -1.12 4.37 -4.40
CA GLU A 130 -2.09 4.91 -5.36
C GLU A 130 -3.52 4.80 -4.82
N LEU A 131 -3.82 3.66 -4.17
CA LEU A 131 -5.12 3.47 -3.54
C LEU A 131 -5.34 4.50 -2.44
N GLN A 132 -4.33 4.68 -1.58
CA GLN A 132 -4.43 5.63 -0.49
C GLN A 132 -4.64 7.06 -1.00
N GLN A 133 -3.89 7.45 -2.02
CA GLN A 133 -3.99 8.79 -2.58
C GLN A 133 -5.32 9.01 -3.29
N ALA A 134 -5.80 7.99 -4.00
CA ALA A 134 -7.11 8.08 -4.67
C ALA A 134 -8.24 8.29 -3.66
N LEU A 135 -8.16 7.62 -2.52
CA LEU A 135 -9.21 7.72 -1.49
C LEU A 135 -9.01 8.91 -0.55
N TYR A 136 -7.80 9.46 -0.50
CA TYR A 136 -7.52 10.59 0.38
C TYR A 136 -8.39 11.80 0.09
N ASP A 137 -8.64 12.08 -1.18
CA ASP A 137 -9.42 13.24 -1.58
C ASP A 137 -10.93 13.00 -1.56
N GLU A 138 -11.36 11.77 -1.26
CA GLU A 138 -12.78 11.44 -1.24
C GLU A 138 -13.39 11.79 0.11
N ARG A 139 -13.66 13.06 0.30
CA ARG A 139 -14.16 13.58 1.58
C ARG A 139 -15.59 13.20 1.90
N ASP A 140 -16.28 12.64 0.92
CA ASP A 140 -17.67 12.20 1.13
C ASP A 140 -17.75 10.81 1.75
N PHE A 141 -16.60 10.17 1.98
CA PHE A 141 -16.57 8.92 2.71
C PHE A 141 -17.01 9.13 4.16
N ILE A 142 -17.70 8.14 4.67
CA ILE A 142 -18.12 8.14 6.06
C ILE A 142 -16.93 8.07 6.98
N GLU A 143 -15.90 7.34 6.57
CA GLU A 143 -14.68 7.17 7.35
C GLU A 143 -13.45 7.43 6.48
N THR A 144 -12.42 7.98 7.09
CA THR A 144 -11.16 8.19 6.41
C THR A 144 -10.47 6.84 6.19
N PHE A 145 -9.91 6.66 5.02
CA PHE A 145 -9.18 5.43 4.71
C PHE A 145 -7.77 5.52 5.30
N GLU A 146 -7.58 4.86 6.43
CA GLU A 146 -6.31 4.81 7.12
C GLU A 146 -5.94 3.35 7.40
N PRO A 147 -5.41 2.64 6.41
CA PRO A 147 -5.06 1.24 6.58
C PRO A 147 -3.84 1.09 7.47
N GLU A 148 -3.81 0.02 8.26
CA GLU A 148 -2.67 -0.33 9.07
C GLU A 148 -2.26 -1.76 8.80
N TRP A 149 -0.96 -1.97 8.65
CA TRP A 149 -0.44 -3.30 8.38
C TRP A 149 -0.47 -4.15 9.64
N LYS A 150 -1.17 -5.28 9.58
CA LYS A 150 -1.28 -6.21 10.69
C LYS A 150 -0.62 -7.55 10.40
N GLY A 151 -0.19 -7.73 9.17
CA GLY A 151 0.44 -8.97 8.76
C GLY A 151 -0.54 -10.06 8.40
N VAL A 152 -0.01 -11.18 7.96
CA VAL A 152 -0.79 -12.36 7.60
C VAL A 152 -0.62 -13.38 8.71
N ASP A 153 -1.60 -13.46 9.57
CA ASP A 153 -1.56 -14.20 10.82
C ASP A 153 -1.08 -15.63 10.74
N LYS A 154 -1.63 -16.38 9.84
CA LYS A 154 -1.43 -17.82 9.81
C LYS A 154 0.01 -18.24 9.61
N HIS A 155 0.86 -17.33 9.18
CA HIS A 155 2.25 -17.63 8.92
C HIS A 155 3.17 -17.24 10.06
N TYR A 156 2.64 -16.53 11.03
CA TYR A 156 3.45 -15.95 12.09
C TYR A 156 2.99 -16.34 13.49
N SER A 157 1.98 -17.12 13.54
CA SER A 157 1.46 -17.61 14.81
C SER A 157 2.18 -18.82 15.31
#